data_d0068ca76f9ed376778e048673d26aee
#
_entry.id   d0068ca76f9ed376778e048673d26aee
#
_cell.length_a   1.000
_cell.length_b   1.000
_cell.length_c   1.000
_cell.angle_alpha   90.00
_cell.angle_beta   90.00
_cell.angle_gamma   90.00
#
_symmetry.space_group_name_H-M   'P 1'
#
loop_
_entity.id
_entity.type
_entity.pdbx_description
1 polymer ?
#
loop_
_entity_poly.entity_id
_entity_poly.type
_entity_poly.pdbx_seq_one_letter_code
_entity_poly.pdbx_strand_id
1 'polypeptide(L)'
;MTTAGPPAPDAVPPIGPPDASRSPRYTGPATFARLPRTEDLPAGRPVDVAVLGIPFDTGVSYRPGARFGPAHVRQSSRLLRPYNPELDVSPFGVLQVADAGDLEVNPFHIDEAIAQIEQGAAAVTADGARLLSLGGDHTIALPLLRVAHRRHGPLAVLHFDAHLDTWDTYFGEPYTHGTPFRRASEEGLLDRDHCLHVGTRASLYGPEDLPASADLGFATLGCTELERIGVDAVVERMRARLGDRPVYVSVDIDVLDPGFAPGTGTPESGGMSSRELLAAIRGLAGLEIVGADVVEVAPAYDHAEVTGIAAAHVAYELLSVLAAGR
;
A
#
# COMPACT_ATOMS: atom_id res chain seq x y z
N MET A 1 10.06 26.51 0.94
CA MET A 1 8.65 26.73 0.54
C MET A 1 8.62 26.98 -0.95
N THR A 2 8.52 25.95 -1.74
CA THR A 2 8.26 26.04 -3.18
C THR A 2 6.77 25.85 -3.39
N THR A 3 6.04 26.93 -3.56
CA THR A 3 4.63 26.89 -3.98
C THR A 3 4.58 26.23 -5.34
N ALA A 4 3.86 25.14 -5.46
CA ALA A 4 3.53 24.54 -6.74
C ALA A 4 2.96 25.65 -7.65
N GLY A 5 3.57 25.85 -8.82
CA GLY A 5 3.10 26.82 -9.79
C GLY A 5 1.68 26.49 -10.25
N PRO A 6 0.91 27.48 -10.74
CA PRO A 6 -0.42 27.22 -11.27
C PRO A 6 -0.32 26.21 -12.43
N PRO A 7 -1.30 25.28 -12.55
CA PRO A 7 -1.32 24.31 -13.63
C PRO A 7 -1.31 25.04 -14.98
N ALA A 8 -0.73 24.39 -15.99
CA ALA A 8 -0.70 24.92 -17.34
C ALA A 8 -2.13 25.27 -17.82
N PRO A 9 -2.33 26.39 -18.54
CA PRO A 9 -3.65 26.96 -18.83
C PRO A 9 -4.60 26.07 -19.64
N ASP A 10 -4.15 24.94 -20.20
CA ASP A 10 -4.94 24.02 -21.01
C ASP A 10 -5.19 22.64 -20.37
N ALA A 11 -4.78 22.41 -19.11
CA ALA A 11 -4.99 21.14 -18.46
C ALA A 11 -6.45 20.99 -17.96
N VAL A 12 -7.19 20.00 -18.50
CA VAL A 12 -8.54 19.68 -18.04
C VAL A 12 -8.46 19.22 -16.58
N PRO A 13 -9.16 19.87 -15.63
CA PRO A 13 -9.03 19.56 -14.20
C PRO A 13 -9.44 18.11 -13.91
N PRO A 14 -8.84 17.45 -12.89
CA PRO A 14 -9.21 16.10 -12.48
C PRO A 14 -10.69 16.01 -12.08
N ILE A 15 -11.29 14.85 -12.35
CA ILE A 15 -12.63 14.50 -11.88
C ILE A 15 -12.45 13.84 -10.51
N GLY A 16 -12.80 14.58 -9.47
CA GLY A 16 -12.70 14.12 -8.08
C GLY A 16 -14.01 13.51 -7.56
N PRO A 17 -14.06 13.20 -6.25
CA PRO A 17 -15.27 12.70 -5.60
C PRO A 17 -16.39 13.76 -5.58
N PRO A 18 -17.66 13.35 -5.47
CA PRO A 18 -18.78 14.28 -5.28
C PRO A 18 -18.57 15.17 -4.04
N ASP A 19 -18.95 16.45 -4.17
CA ASP A 19 -18.88 17.42 -3.06
C ASP A 19 -19.73 16.94 -1.86
N ALA A 20 -19.07 16.63 -0.76
CA ALA A 20 -19.71 16.11 0.46
C ALA A 20 -20.57 17.15 1.20
N SER A 21 -20.50 18.43 0.82
CA SER A 21 -21.40 19.47 1.32
C SER A 21 -22.76 19.45 0.62
N ARG A 22 -22.86 18.80 -0.55
CA ARG A 22 -24.07 18.72 -1.39
C ARG A 22 -24.57 17.29 -1.56
N SER A 23 -23.69 16.30 -1.50
CA SER A 23 -24.01 14.88 -1.64
C SER A 23 -23.62 14.13 -0.38
N PRO A 24 -24.59 13.57 0.39
CA PRO A 24 -24.26 12.84 1.62
C PRO A 24 -23.27 11.71 1.39
N ARG A 25 -22.28 11.54 2.30
CA ARG A 25 -21.21 10.56 2.15
C ARG A 25 -21.66 9.10 2.11
N TYR A 26 -22.83 8.80 2.69
CA TYR A 26 -23.40 7.45 2.67
C TYR A 26 -24.12 7.12 1.34
N THR A 27 -24.11 8.03 0.36
CA THR A 27 -24.68 7.84 -0.99
C THR A 27 -23.59 7.79 -2.05
N GLY A 28 -23.96 7.44 -3.28
CA GLY A 28 -23.05 7.41 -4.44
C GLY A 28 -22.34 6.07 -4.62
N PRO A 29 -21.33 6.00 -5.49
CA PRO A 29 -20.66 4.76 -5.84
C PRO A 29 -19.92 4.14 -4.66
N ALA A 30 -19.81 2.81 -4.66
CA ALA A 30 -19.05 2.04 -3.66
C ALA A 30 -17.56 1.95 -4.03
N THR A 31 -16.98 3.04 -4.56
CA THR A 31 -15.58 3.18 -4.93
C THR A 31 -14.78 3.84 -3.80
N PHE A 32 -13.46 3.77 -3.87
CA PHE A 32 -12.58 4.46 -2.92
C PHE A 32 -12.86 5.97 -2.94
N ALA A 33 -13.09 6.56 -1.77
CA ALA A 33 -13.45 7.97 -1.59
C ALA A 33 -14.62 8.45 -2.46
N ARG A 34 -15.44 7.56 -3.01
CA ARG A 34 -16.48 7.84 -4.03
C ARG A 34 -15.92 8.42 -5.33
N LEU A 35 -14.68 8.11 -5.68
CA LEU A 35 -14.06 8.50 -6.94
C LEU A 35 -14.77 7.88 -8.14
N PRO A 36 -14.64 8.45 -9.34
CA PRO A 36 -15.15 7.82 -10.55
C PRO A 36 -14.46 6.46 -10.78
N ARG A 37 -15.17 5.53 -11.40
CA ARG A 37 -14.53 4.33 -11.95
C ARG A 37 -13.69 4.70 -13.17
N THR A 38 -12.68 3.89 -13.48
CA THR A 38 -11.89 4.09 -14.72
C THR A 38 -12.76 4.06 -15.95
N GLU A 39 -13.77 3.19 -16.01
CA GLU A 39 -14.73 3.05 -17.12
C GLU A 39 -15.70 4.25 -17.27
N ASP A 40 -15.94 5.01 -16.19
CA ASP A 40 -16.83 6.18 -16.18
C ASP A 40 -16.10 7.47 -16.61
N LEU A 41 -14.79 7.42 -16.80
CA LEU A 41 -14.03 8.58 -17.26
C LEU A 41 -14.27 8.85 -18.76
N PRO A 42 -14.22 10.11 -19.19
CA PRO A 42 -14.26 10.45 -20.61
C PRO A 42 -13.18 9.71 -21.40
N ALA A 43 -13.54 9.26 -22.60
CA ALA A 43 -12.61 8.54 -23.48
C ALA A 43 -11.29 9.32 -23.69
N GLY A 44 -10.16 8.65 -23.54
CA GLY A 44 -8.82 9.23 -23.69
C GLY A 44 -8.34 10.06 -22.51
N ARG A 45 -9.10 10.09 -21.39
CA ARG A 45 -8.63 10.78 -20.18
C ARG A 45 -7.56 9.94 -19.49
N PRO A 46 -6.33 10.47 -19.31
CA PRO A 46 -5.28 9.74 -18.62
C PRO A 46 -5.63 9.60 -17.13
N VAL A 47 -5.26 8.45 -16.55
CA VAL A 47 -5.33 8.18 -15.11
C VAL A 47 -3.92 8.29 -14.55
N ASP A 48 -3.73 9.11 -13.53
CA ASP A 48 -2.43 9.25 -12.86
C ASP A 48 -2.22 8.14 -11.82
N VAL A 49 -3.29 7.79 -11.08
CA VAL A 49 -3.28 6.71 -10.09
C VAL A 49 -4.59 5.92 -10.20
N ALA A 50 -4.47 4.61 -10.40
CA ALA A 50 -5.58 3.68 -10.36
C ALA A 50 -5.64 3.00 -8.98
N VAL A 51 -6.79 3.07 -8.32
CA VAL A 51 -7.06 2.29 -7.10
C VAL A 51 -7.60 0.93 -7.53
N LEU A 52 -6.89 -0.15 -7.21
CA LEU A 52 -7.21 -1.50 -7.65
C LEU A 52 -7.43 -2.43 -6.45
N GLY A 53 -8.59 -3.06 -6.36
CA GLY A 53 -8.86 -4.08 -5.36
C GLY A 53 -8.35 -5.46 -5.79
N ILE A 54 -7.75 -6.20 -4.86
CA ILE A 54 -7.26 -7.56 -5.09
C ILE A 54 -7.79 -8.47 -3.97
N PRO A 55 -9.02 -9.00 -4.10
CA PRO A 55 -9.70 -9.77 -3.06
C PRO A 55 -9.21 -11.21 -3.01
N PHE A 56 -8.00 -11.43 -2.46
CA PHE A 56 -7.31 -12.71 -2.38
C PHE A 56 -6.76 -12.94 -0.95
N ASP A 57 -6.89 -14.15 -0.39
CA ASP A 57 -6.34 -14.49 0.93
C ASP A 57 -6.05 -16.00 1.10
N THR A 58 -5.71 -16.68 0.00
CA THR A 58 -5.38 -18.10 0.05
C THR A 58 -3.99 -18.37 0.62
N GLY A 59 -3.14 -17.33 0.69
CA GLY A 59 -1.78 -17.42 1.25
C GLY A 59 -1.68 -17.24 2.76
N VAL A 60 -2.81 -16.98 3.48
CA VAL A 60 -2.76 -16.70 4.93
C VAL A 60 -2.46 -17.94 5.76
N SER A 61 -1.65 -17.75 6.82
CA SER A 61 -1.23 -18.82 7.72
C SER A 61 -2.10 -18.97 8.97
N TYR A 62 -2.93 -17.95 9.33
CA TYR A 62 -3.70 -17.96 10.57
C TYR A 62 -5.16 -17.52 10.40
N ARG A 63 -5.48 -16.22 10.43
CA ARG A 63 -6.86 -15.73 10.34
C ARG A 63 -7.22 -15.33 8.92
N PRO A 64 -8.08 -16.08 8.19
CA PRO A 64 -8.52 -15.69 6.86
C PRO A 64 -9.53 -14.52 6.92
N GLY A 65 -9.72 -13.85 5.79
CA GLY A 65 -10.70 -12.79 5.64
C GLY A 65 -10.19 -11.54 4.94
N ALA A 66 -8.89 -11.45 4.62
CA ALA A 66 -8.30 -10.32 3.92
C ALA A 66 -8.90 -10.13 2.51
N ARG A 67 -9.48 -11.17 1.88
CA ARG A 67 -10.21 -11.04 0.61
C ARG A 67 -11.38 -10.05 0.67
N PHE A 68 -11.88 -9.73 1.84
CA PHE A 68 -12.95 -8.74 2.04
C PHE A 68 -12.40 -7.33 2.33
N GLY A 69 -11.08 -7.19 2.45
CA GLY A 69 -10.37 -5.94 2.72
C GLY A 69 -10.68 -4.83 1.73
N PRO A 70 -10.58 -5.06 0.39
CA PRO A 70 -10.82 -4.01 -0.59
C PRO A 70 -12.18 -3.32 -0.46
N ALA A 71 -13.24 -4.11 -0.30
CA ALA A 71 -14.60 -3.58 -0.12
C ALA A 71 -14.74 -2.80 1.20
N HIS A 72 -14.13 -3.29 2.29
CA HIS A 72 -14.16 -2.66 3.60
C HIS A 72 -13.41 -1.32 3.62
N VAL A 73 -12.22 -1.25 3.01
CA VAL A 73 -11.44 -0.03 2.87
C VAL A 73 -12.19 1.01 2.03
N ARG A 74 -12.83 0.60 0.91
CA ARG A 74 -13.67 1.50 0.11
C ARG A 74 -14.85 2.06 0.91
N GLN A 75 -15.51 1.22 1.72
CA GLN A 75 -16.60 1.66 2.59
C GLN A 75 -16.10 2.70 3.60
N SER A 76 -15.00 2.43 4.27
CA SER A 76 -14.39 3.32 5.28
C SER A 76 -13.85 4.62 4.66
N SER A 77 -13.40 4.57 3.40
CA SER A 77 -12.87 5.74 2.69
C SER A 77 -13.91 6.85 2.41
N ARG A 78 -15.20 6.56 2.59
CA ARG A 78 -16.27 7.56 2.44
C ARG A 78 -16.16 8.72 3.45
N LEU A 79 -15.39 8.54 4.53
CA LEU A 79 -15.11 9.60 5.52
C LEU A 79 -14.08 10.63 5.03
N LEU A 80 -13.29 10.30 4.02
CA LEU A 80 -12.22 11.14 3.51
C LEU A 80 -12.73 12.47 2.94
N ARG A 81 -11.90 13.49 3.02
CA ARG A 81 -12.13 14.83 2.47
C ARG A 81 -11.03 15.15 1.43
N PRO A 82 -11.31 16.06 0.47
CA PRO A 82 -10.40 16.28 -0.65
C PRO A 82 -9.09 17.01 -0.30
N TYR A 83 -8.99 17.68 0.86
CA TYR A 83 -7.81 18.47 1.22
C TYR A 83 -7.07 17.85 2.41
N ASN A 84 -5.76 17.66 2.24
CA ASN A 84 -4.84 17.22 3.27
C ASN A 84 -4.09 18.45 3.86
N PRO A 85 -4.41 18.86 5.10
CA PRO A 85 -3.81 20.04 5.69
C PRO A 85 -2.34 19.87 6.09
N GLU A 86 -1.89 18.63 6.33
CA GLU A 86 -0.51 18.33 6.74
C GLU A 86 0.49 18.48 5.58
N LEU A 87 0.04 18.16 4.36
CA LEU A 87 0.83 18.28 3.13
C LEU A 87 0.43 19.48 2.28
N ASP A 88 -0.55 20.26 2.71
CA ASP A 88 -1.13 21.41 2.00
C ASP A 88 -1.49 21.07 0.55
N VAL A 89 -2.18 19.94 0.33
CA VAL A 89 -2.52 19.42 -0.98
C VAL A 89 -3.93 18.88 -1.07
N SER A 90 -4.54 19.00 -2.25
CA SER A 90 -5.80 18.33 -2.62
C SER A 90 -5.48 17.21 -3.61
N PRO A 91 -5.23 15.96 -3.17
CA PRO A 91 -4.77 14.90 -4.08
C PRO A 91 -5.73 14.68 -5.25
N PHE A 92 -7.04 14.72 -5.03
CA PHE A 92 -8.06 14.56 -6.08
C PHE A 92 -8.23 15.80 -6.98
N GLY A 93 -7.59 16.92 -6.65
CA GLY A 93 -7.55 18.13 -7.46
C GLY A 93 -6.26 18.25 -8.29
N VAL A 94 -5.22 17.51 -7.91
CA VAL A 94 -3.90 17.48 -8.57
C VAL A 94 -3.77 16.25 -9.48
N LEU A 95 -4.22 15.08 -8.99
CA LEU A 95 -4.12 13.80 -9.69
C LEU A 95 -5.49 13.38 -10.21
N GLN A 96 -5.54 12.86 -11.43
CA GLN A 96 -6.68 12.06 -11.88
C GLN A 96 -6.58 10.69 -11.22
N VAL A 97 -7.25 10.53 -10.08
CA VAL A 97 -7.40 9.23 -9.40
C VAL A 97 -8.71 8.61 -9.85
N ALA A 98 -8.70 7.32 -10.15
CA ALA A 98 -9.90 6.57 -10.49
C ALA A 98 -9.87 5.18 -9.83
N ASP A 99 -11.05 4.64 -9.53
CA ASP A 99 -11.19 3.28 -8.98
C ASP A 99 -11.31 2.28 -10.14
N ALA A 100 -10.37 1.34 -10.23
CA ALA A 100 -10.35 0.32 -11.28
C ALA A 100 -11.17 -0.94 -10.93
N GLY A 101 -11.90 -0.92 -9.80
CA GLY A 101 -12.66 -2.08 -9.33
C GLY A 101 -11.78 -3.15 -8.72
N ASP A 102 -12.27 -4.39 -8.74
CA ASP A 102 -11.58 -5.56 -8.19
C ASP A 102 -11.14 -6.50 -9.31
N LEU A 103 -9.97 -7.14 -9.12
CA LEU A 103 -9.56 -8.24 -9.98
C LEU A 103 -10.33 -9.52 -9.62
N GLU A 104 -10.76 -10.23 -10.63
CA GLU A 104 -11.29 -11.59 -10.49
C GLU A 104 -10.12 -12.57 -10.52
N VAL A 105 -9.82 -13.19 -9.38
CA VAL A 105 -8.70 -14.14 -9.25
C VAL A 105 -9.19 -15.48 -8.71
N ASN A 106 -8.49 -16.57 -9.09
CA ASN A 106 -8.82 -17.91 -8.62
C ASN A 106 -8.59 -18.02 -7.11
N PRO A 107 -9.64 -18.26 -6.28
CA PRO A 107 -9.48 -18.29 -4.83
C PRO A 107 -8.92 -19.62 -4.29
N PHE A 108 -8.61 -20.59 -5.16
CA PHE A 108 -8.21 -21.94 -4.76
C PHE A 108 -6.80 -22.34 -5.25
N HIS A 109 -6.24 -21.61 -6.22
CA HIS A 109 -4.94 -21.91 -6.82
C HIS A 109 -4.04 -20.69 -6.80
N ILE A 110 -3.10 -20.67 -5.85
CA ILE A 110 -2.25 -19.49 -5.58
C ILE A 110 -1.36 -19.10 -6.76
N ASP A 111 -0.78 -20.09 -7.47
CA ASP A 111 0.05 -19.81 -8.66
C ASP A 111 -0.75 -19.14 -9.77
N GLU A 112 -1.99 -19.64 -10.00
CA GLU A 112 -2.90 -19.06 -10.98
C GLU A 112 -3.35 -17.67 -10.56
N ALA A 113 -3.66 -17.46 -9.28
CA ALA A 113 -4.02 -16.14 -8.74
C ALA A 113 -2.88 -15.15 -8.90
N ILE A 114 -1.63 -15.50 -8.58
CA ILE A 114 -0.44 -14.66 -8.79
C ILE A 114 -0.34 -14.24 -10.27
N ALA A 115 -0.49 -15.18 -11.21
CA ALA A 115 -0.44 -14.88 -12.64
C ALA A 115 -1.59 -13.96 -13.09
N GLN A 116 -2.81 -14.17 -12.58
CA GLN A 116 -3.98 -13.35 -12.88
C GLN A 116 -3.84 -11.93 -12.31
N ILE A 117 -3.30 -11.78 -11.07
CA ILE A 117 -3.01 -10.48 -10.48
C ILE A 117 -1.98 -9.74 -11.32
N GLU A 118 -0.89 -10.41 -11.71
CA GLU A 118 0.15 -9.81 -12.55
C GLU A 118 -0.41 -9.33 -13.89
N GLN A 119 -1.22 -10.14 -14.55
CA GLN A 119 -1.85 -9.77 -15.82
C GLN A 119 -2.82 -8.60 -15.67
N GLY A 120 -3.70 -8.64 -14.66
CA GLY A 120 -4.68 -7.59 -14.41
C GLY A 120 -4.03 -6.26 -14.02
N ALA A 121 -3.04 -6.28 -13.13
CA ALA A 121 -2.28 -5.09 -12.75
C ALA A 121 -1.52 -4.49 -13.94
N ALA A 122 -0.92 -5.32 -14.81
CA ALA A 122 -0.27 -4.86 -16.03
C ALA A 122 -1.25 -4.19 -16.99
N ALA A 123 -2.45 -4.73 -17.13
CA ALA A 123 -3.49 -4.14 -17.99
C ALA A 123 -3.94 -2.76 -17.46
N VAL A 124 -4.17 -2.62 -16.14
CA VAL A 124 -4.58 -1.35 -15.52
C VAL A 124 -3.49 -0.27 -15.64
N THR A 125 -2.22 -0.66 -15.67
CA THR A 125 -1.09 0.27 -15.78
C THR A 125 -0.59 0.51 -17.18
N ALA A 126 -1.17 -0.11 -18.21
CA ALA A 126 -0.68 -0.06 -19.59
C ALA A 126 -0.49 1.37 -20.13
N ASP A 127 -1.40 2.29 -19.78
CA ASP A 127 -1.38 3.69 -20.20
C ASP A 127 -0.59 4.61 -19.27
N GLY A 128 0.16 4.06 -18.33
CA GLY A 128 1.05 4.84 -17.50
C GLY A 128 0.57 5.17 -16.09
N ALA A 129 -0.61 4.73 -15.69
CA ALA A 129 -1.08 4.89 -14.32
C ALA A 129 -0.15 4.22 -13.31
N ARG A 130 0.02 4.84 -12.14
CA ARG A 130 0.56 4.16 -10.94
C ARG A 130 -0.55 3.37 -10.26
N LEU A 131 -0.21 2.28 -9.57
CA LEU A 131 -1.16 1.53 -8.77
C LEU A 131 -1.12 1.96 -7.31
N LEU A 132 -2.30 2.12 -6.73
CA LEU A 132 -2.55 2.00 -5.31
C LEU A 132 -3.47 0.78 -5.12
N SER A 133 -2.89 -0.34 -4.70
CA SER A 133 -3.64 -1.58 -4.56
C SER A 133 -4.23 -1.72 -3.15
N LEU A 134 -5.49 -2.15 -3.08
CA LEU A 134 -6.14 -2.53 -1.84
C LEU A 134 -6.15 -4.05 -1.78
N GLY A 135 -5.34 -4.62 -0.92
CA GLY A 135 -5.18 -6.06 -0.82
C GLY A 135 -6.28 -6.73 0.01
N GLY A 136 -6.31 -7.90 -0.21
CA GLY A 136 -6.02 -9.23 0.17
C GLY A 136 -4.83 -9.40 1.12
N ASP A 137 -4.38 -10.61 1.14
CA ASP A 137 -3.18 -10.96 1.90
C ASP A 137 -1.89 -10.45 1.22
N HIS A 138 -0.77 -10.50 1.93
CA HIS A 138 0.50 -9.94 1.45
C HIS A 138 1.12 -10.68 0.25
N THR A 139 0.62 -11.88 -0.10
CA THR A 139 1.06 -12.59 -1.33
C THR A 139 0.95 -11.71 -2.58
N ILE A 140 -0.01 -10.79 -2.61
CA ILE A 140 -0.25 -9.92 -3.77
C ILE A 140 0.91 -8.98 -4.08
N ALA A 141 1.79 -8.69 -3.12
CA ALA A 141 2.95 -7.82 -3.33
C ALA A 141 3.89 -8.36 -4.41
N LEU A 142 4.11 -9.68 -4.49
CA LEU A 142 5.00 -10.30 -5.48
C LEU A 142 4.58 -9.98 -6.94
N PRO A 143 3.36 -10.30 -7.40
CA PRO A 143 2.95 -9.96 -8.77
C PRO A 143 2.92 -8.45 -9.05
N LEU A 144 2.62 -7.62 -8.04
CA LEU A 144 2.65 -6.16 -8.19
C LEU A 144 4.08 -5.63 -8.35
N LEU A 145 5.05 -6.18 -7.60
CA LEU A 145 6.48 -5.86 -7.77
C LEU A 145 6.99 -6.29 -9.15
N ARG A 146 6.56 -7.45 -9.69
CA ARG A 146 6.90 -7.86 -11.06
C ARG A 146 6.41 -6.85 -12.10
N VAL A 147 5.18 -6.33 -11.95
CA VAL A 147 4.61 -5.31 -12.84
C VAL A 147 5.39 -4.00 -12.75
N ALA A 148 5.67 -3.53 -11.55
CA ALA A 148 6.42 -2.29 -11.33
C ALA A 148 7.87 -2.42 -11.84
N HIS A 149 8.54 -3.56 -11.56
CA HIS A 149 9.92 -3.84 -12.03
C HIS A 149 10.05 -3.80 -13.54
N ARG A 150 9.10 -4.39 -14.29
CA ARG A 150 9.14 -4.36 -15.77
C ARG A 150 9.19 -2.95 -16.34
N ARG A 151 8.67 -1.98 -15.62
CA ARG A 151 8.57 -0.60 -16.05
C ARG A 151 9.71 0.29 -15.55
N HIS A 152 10.15 0.04 -14.30
CA HIS A 152 11.05 0.93 -13.58
C HIS A 152 12.43 0.32 -13.32
N GLY A 153 12.64 -0.97 -13.64
CA GLY A 153 13.84 -1.71 -13.25
C GLY A 153 13.84 -2.08 -11.77
N PRO A 154 15.01 -2.37 -11.18
CA PRO A 154 15.10 -2.77 -9.77
C PRO A 154 14.52 -1.73 -8.83
N LEU A 155 13.69 -2.20 -7.88
CA LEU A 155 12.88 -1.36 -6.99
C LEU A 155 13.48 -1.27 -5.60
N ALA A 156 13.55 -0.08 -5.04
CA ALA A 156 13.61 0.08 -3.60
C ALA A 156 12.24 -0.30 -3.01
N VAL A 157 12.25 -1.11 -1.95
CA VAL A 157 11.00 -1.49 -1.26
C VAL A 157 11.00 -0.91 0.14
N LEU A 158 9.98 -0.11 0.45
CA LEU A 158 9.65 0.30 1.80
C LEU A 158 8.48 -0.53 2.28
N HIS A 159 8.74 -1.39 3.25
CA HIS A 159 7.79 -2.35 3.78
C HIS A 159 7.46 -2.01 5.23
N PHE A 160 6.24 -1.59 5.49
CA PHE A 160 5.68 -1.37 6.82
C PHE A 160 4.94 -2.62 7.26
N ASP A 161 5.39 -3.26 8.33
CA ASP A 161 4.86 -4.56 8.78
C ASP A 161 5.34 -4.90 10.19
N ALA A 162 4.58 -5.69 10.91
CA ALA A 162 5.03 -6.35 12.13
C ALA A 162 6.04 -7.49 11.84
N HIS A 163 5.97 -8.06 10.64
CA HIS A 163 6.70 -9.25 10.19
C HIS A 163 7.82 -8.90 9.20
N LEU A 164 8.56 -9.91 8.75
CA LEU A 164 9.60 -9.75 7.73
C LEU A 164 9.11 -10.10 6.32
N ASP A 165 8.22 -11.07 6.20
CA ASP A 165 7.69 -11.63 4.95
C ASP A 165 8.76 -12.07 3.95
N THR A 166 9.89 -12.55 4.50
CA THR A 166 11.07 -13.03 3.80
C THR A 166 11.37 -14.51 4.09
N TRP A 167 10.40 -15.25 4.66
CA TRP A 167 10.55 -16.69 4.86
C TRP A 167 10.58 -17.46 3.54
N ASP A 168 11.20 -18.63 3.56
CA ASP A 168 11.36 -19.44 2.35
C ASP A 168 10.08 -20.20 2.01
N THR A 169 9.54 -20.93 2.96
CA THR A 169 8.32 -21.73 2.77
C THR A 169 7.47 -21.75 4.05
N TYR A 170 6.17 -21.94 3.87
CA TYR A 170 5.26 -22.36 4.93
C TYR A 170 4.63 -23.69 4.54
N PHE A 171 4.71 -24.70 5.42
CA PHE A 171 4.22 -26.06 5.15
C PHE A 171 4.73 -26.65 3.83
N GLY A 172 5.91 -26.22 3.36
CA GLY A 172 6.50 -26.63 2.10
C GLY A 172 6.06 -25.81 0.88
N GLU A 173 5.14 -24.85 1.04
CA GLU A 173 4.64 -24.00 -0.04
C GLU A 173 5.50 -22.73 -0.18
N PRO A 174 5.98 -22.41 -1.40
CA PRO A 174 6.86 -21.26 -1.63
C PRO A 174 6.12 -19.93 -1.73
N TYR A 175 4.82 -19.95 -1.99
CA TYR A 175 3.98 -18.77 -2.12
C TYR A 175 2.97 -18.70 -0.99
N THR A 176 3.15 -17.76 -0.09
CA THR A 176 2.24 -17.43 1.02
C THR A 176 2.38 -15.96 1.36
N HIS A 177 1.54 -15.44 2.25
CA HIS A 177 1.64 -14.05 2.68
C HIS A 177 3.00 -13.70 3.37
N GLY A 178 3.70 -14.70 3.95
CA GLY A 178 5.00 -14.51 4.62
C GLY A 178 6.23 -14.68 3.71
N THR A 179 6.07 -14.80 2.38
CA THR A 179 7.19 -15.13 1.49
C THR A 179 7.41 -14.16 0.31
N PRO A 180 6.57 -13.13 0.08
CA PRO A 180 6.59 -12.37 -1.18
C PRO A 180 7.92 -11.65 -1.42
N PHE A 181 8.54 -11.09 -0.38
CA PHE A 181 9.77 -10.33 -0.55
C PHE A 181 11.00 -11.21 -0.75
N ARG A 182 11.01 -12.44 -0.23
CA ARG A 182 12.03 -13.42 -0.60
C ARG A 182 11.93 -13.75 -2.09
N ARG A 183 10.75 -14.11 -2.56
CA ARG A 183 10.53 -14.39 -4.00
C ARG A 183 10.93 -13.20 -4.86
N ALA A 184 10.54 -11.98 -4.47
CA ALA A 184 10.93 -10.76 -5.19
C ALA A 184 12.46 -10.55 -5.24
N SER A 185 13.18 -10.82 -4.15
CA SER A 185 14.65 -10.72 -4.11
C SER A 185 15.30 -11.80 -4.99
N GLU A 186 14.83 -13.05 -4.91
CA GLU A 186 15.35 -14.18 -5.71
C GLU A 186 15.11 -13.98 -7.21
N GLU A 187 14.00 -13.36 -7.60
CA GLU A 187 13.70 -13.01 -9.00
C GLU A 187 14.47 -11.77 -9.49
N GLY A 188 15.25 -11.10 -8.63
CA GLY A 188 16.04 -9.92 -8.99
C GLY A 188 15.21 -8.66 -9.22
N LEU A 189 14.00 -8.59 -8.61
CA LEU A 189 13.11 -7.44 -8.75
C LEU A 189 13.56 -6.24 -7.90
N LEU A 190 14.40 -6.47 -6.88
CA LEU A 190 14.72 -5.49 -5.84
C LEU A 190 16.10 -4.85 -6.05
N ASP A 191 16.18 -3.56 -5.75
CA ASP A 191 17.44 -2.89 -5.46
C ASP A 191 17.82 -3.19 -4.00
N ARG A 192 18.62 -4.25 -3.81
CA ARG A 192 18.91 -4.85 -2.50
C ARG A 192 19.64 -3.92 -1.52
N ASP A 193 20.26 -2.86 -2.01
CA ASP A 193 20.90 -1.85 -1.16
C ASP A 193 19.93 -0.79 -0.67
N HIS A 194 18.68 -0.79 -1.15
CA HIS A 194 17.70 0.26 -0.92
C HIS A 194 16.35 -0.27 -0.37
N CYS A 195 16.30 -1.51 0.16
CA CYS A 195 15.08 -2.03 0.80
C CYS A 195 15.11 -1.87 2.32
N LEU A 196 13.93 -1.67 2.93
CA LEU A 196 13.78 -1.41 4.35
C LEU A 196 12.46 -1.97 4.91
N HIS A 197 12.55 -2.74 6.00
CA HIS A 197 11.41 -3.06 6.87
C HIS A 197 11.27 -2.03 7.97
N VAL A 198 10.04 -1.58 8.24
CA VAL A 198 9.72 -0.61 9.30
C VAL A 198 8.56 -1.16 10.14
N GLY A 199 8.75 -1.20 11.47
CA GLY A 199 7.70 -1.61 12.40
C GLY A 199 7.78 -3.06 12.87
N THR A 200 8.80 -3.81 12.42
CA THR A 200 8.97 -5.22 12.77
C THR A 200 9.08 -5.42 14.29
N ARG A 201 8.36 -6.42 14.80
CA ARG A 201 8.34 -6.75 16.23
C ARG A 201 7.89 -8.16 16.53
N ALA A 202 7.36 -8.86 15.53
CA ALA A 202 6.91 -10.23 15.68
C ALA A 202 8.03 -11.14 16.21
N SER A 203 7.66 -12.17 16.97
CA SER A 203 8.59 -13.23 17.31
C SER A 203 9.03 -13.98 16.05
N LEU A 204 10.30 -14.36 16.02
CA LEU A 204 10.91 -15.05 14.90
C LEU A 204 11.02 -16.55 15.17
N TYR A 205 11.20 -17.37 14.13
CA TYR A 205 11.45 -18.79 14.29
C TYR A 205 12.85 -19.08 14.84
N GLY A 206 13.84 -18.21 14.49
CA GLY A 206 15.19 -18.35 14.98
C GLY A 206 16.01 -17.06 14.83
N PRO A 207 17.22 -17.03 15.46
CA PRO A 207 18.11 -15.88 15.35
C PRO A 207 18.63 -15.64 13.94
N GLU A 208 18.50 -16.62 13.04
CA GLU A 208 18.91 -16.56 11.64
C GLU A 208 17.96 -15.76 10.74
N ASP A 209 16.72 -15.51 11.16
CA ASP A 209 15.71 -14.86 10.31
C ASP A 209 16.10 -13.43 9.93
N LEU A 210 16.62 -12.64 10.87
CA LEU A 210 17.09 -11.27 10.59
C LEU A 210 18.31 -11.24 9.66
N PRO A 211 19.39 -12.03 9.90
CA PRO A 211 20.48 -12.15 8.92
C PRO A 211 20.01 -12.61 7.55
N ALA A 212 19.12 -13.61 7.47
CA ALA A 212 18.58 -14.08 6.20
C ALA A 212 17.79 -13.00 5.45
N SER A 213 16.99 -12.19 6.15
CA SER A 213 16.32 -11.05 5.55
C SER A 213 17.30 -9.96 5.07
N ALA A 214 18.37 -9.71 5.83
CA ALA A 214 19.43 -8.79 5.42
C ALA A 214 20.16 -9.30 4.17
N ASP A 215 20.44 -10.59 4.05
CA ASP A 215 21.02 -11.22 2.87
C ASP A 215 20.12 -11.10 1.63
N LEU A 216 18.83 -10.92 1.80
CA LEU A 216 17.87 -10.62 0.73
C LEU A 216 17.81 -9.13 0.35
N GLY A 217 18.51 -8.27 1.09
CA GLY A 217 18.64 -6.84 0.80
C GLY A 217 17.88 -5.91 1.73
N PHE A 218 17.20 -6.43 2.75
CA PHE A 218 16.40 -5.62 3.66
C PHE A 218 17.19 -5.19 4.90
N ALA A 219 17.31 -3.88 5.11
CA ALA A 219 17.60 -3.34 6.44
C ALA A 219 16.30 -3.40 7.28
N THR A 220 16.45 -3.38 8.61
CA THR A 220 15.31 -3.49 9.54
C THR A 220 15.32 -2.35 10.54
N LEU A 221 14.16 -1.71 10.72
CA LEU A 221 13.90 -0.68 11.70
C LEU A 221 12.70 -1.11 12.56
N GLY A 222 12.98 -1.84 13.64
CA GLY A 222 11.94 -2.41 14.50
C GLY A 222 11.27 -1.40 15.42
N CYS A 223 10.08 -1.75 15.96
CA CYS A 223 9.30 -0.87 16.83
C CYS A 223 10.05 -0.35 18.05
N THR A 224 10.87 -1.17 18.70
CA THR A 224 11.70 -0.73 19.85
C THR A 224 12.68 0.37 19.48
N GLU A 225 13.27 0.29 18.30
CA GLU A 225 14.17 1.35 17.83
C GLU A 225 13.38 2.60 17.42
N LEU A 226 12.24 2.41 16.75
CA LEU A 226 11.34 3.48 16.33
C LEU A 226 10.87 4.30 17.54
N GLU A 227 10.43 3.64 18.63
CA GLU A 227 10.07 4.30 19.90
C GLU A 227 11.21 5.15 20.46
N ARG A 228 12.44 4.62 20.42
CA ARG A 228 13.63 5.27 20.98
C ARG A 228 14.05 6.54 20.22
N ILE A 229 13.96 6.52 18.87
CA ILE A 229 14.47 7.63 18.03
C ILE A 229 13.38 8.62 17.61
N GLY A 230 12.11 8.20 17.64
CA GLY A 230 10.96 8.99 17.20
C GLY A 230 10.76 9.04 15.68
N VAL A 231 9.56 9.44 15.27
CA VAL A 231 9.13 9.34 13.87
C VAL A 231 9.96 10.20 12.91
N ASP A 232 10.43 11.35 13.32
CA ASP A 232 11.24 12.24 12.46
C ASP A 232 12.56 11.57 12.07
N ALA A 233 13.27 10.97 13.05
CA ALA A 233 14.50 10.24 12.77
C ALA A 233 14.24 8.94 11.96
N VAL A 234 13.06 8.31 12.13
CA VAL A 234 12.62 7.20 11.27
C VAL A 234 12.51 7.65 9.82
N VAL A 235 11.85 8.79 9.59
CA VAL A 235 11.71 9.38 8.24
C VAL A 235 13.09 9.67 7.63
N GLU A 236 14.01 10.26 8.39
CA GLU A 236 15.38 10.52 7.90
C GLU A 236 16.07 9.22 7.45
N ARG A 237 15.95 8.15 8.23
CA ARG A 237 16.54 6.84 7.89
C ARG A 237 15.88 6.18 6.69
N MET A 238 14.55 6.25 6.61
CA MET A 238 13.82 5.77 5.44
C MET A 238 14.33 6.47 4.17
N ARG A 239 14.39 7.80 4.17
CA ARG A 239 14.86 8.58 3.03
C ARG A 239 16.33 8.29 2.69
N ALA A 240 17.19 8.18 3.69
CA ALA A 240 18.60 7.85 3.50
C ALA A 240 18.78 6.44 2.89
N ARG A 241 17.96 5.47 3.29
CA ARG A 241 18.03 4.10 2.77
C ARG A 241 17.47 3.99 1.34
N LEU A 242 16.33 4.64 1.07
CA LEU A 242 15.66 4.57 -0.22
C LEU A 242 16.38 5.37 -1.32
N GLY A 243 17.04 6.49 -0.97
CA GLY A 243 17.75 7.35 -1.91
C GLY A 243 16.84 7.90 -3.00
N ASP A 244 17.38 8.02 -4.22
CA ASP A 244 16.68 8.51 -5.42
C ASP A 244 16.20 7.35 -6.31
N ARG A 245 15.83 6.22 -5.71
CA ARG A 245 15.41 5.03 -6.45
C ARG A 245 13.91 5.02 -6.69
N PRO A 246 13.43 4.30 -7.73
CA PRO A 246 12.01 3.98 -7.84
C PRO A 246 11.56 3.19 -6.61
N VAL A 247 10.64 3.76 -5.82
CA VAL A 247 10.19 3.19 -4.55
C VAL A 247 8.83 2.52 -4.72
N TYR A 248 8.73 1.27 -4.30
CA TYR A 248 7.45 0.60 -4.05
C TYR A 248 7.18 0.61 -2.56
N VAL A 249 5.99 1.09 -2.15
CA VAL A 249 5.59 1.16 -0.74
C VAL A 249 4.55 0.08 -0.47
N SER A 250 4.88 -0.87 0.41
CA SER A 250 3.96 -1.91 0.86
C SER A 250 3.61 -1.68 2.32
N VAL A 251 2.31 -1.63 2.63
CA VAL A 251 1.82 -1.38 3.99
C VAL A 251 0.92 -2.52 4.42
N ASP A 252 1.47 -3.44 5.23
CA ASP A 252 0.66 -4.33 6.01
C ASP A 252 0.01 -3.57 7.14
N ILE A 253 -1.31 -3.70 7.29
CA ILE A 253 -2.04 -2.94 8.31
C ILE A 253 -1.68 -3.39 9.72
N ASP A 254 -1.10 -4.58 9.89
CA ASP A 254 -0.66 -5.10 11.18
C ASP A 254 0.63 -4.45 11.71
N VAL A 255 1.29 -3.58 10.91
CA VAL A 255 2.32 -2.67 11.43
C VAL A 255 1.78 -1.83 12.57
N LEU A 256 0.47 -1.53 12.55
CA LEU A 256 -0.22 -0.87 13.64
C LEU A 256 -0.42 -1.82 14.83
N ASP A 257 -0.37 -1.27 16.04
CA ASP A 257 -0.78 -2.00 17.23
C ASP A 257 -2.25 -2.44 17.11
N PRO A 258 -2.62 -3.64 17.61
CA PRO A 258 -4.00 -4.11 17.59
C PRO A 258 -5.01 -3.18 18.26
N GLY A 259 -4.58 -2.24 19.09
CA GLY A 259 -5.42 -1.16 19.61
C GLY A 259 -5.89 -0.16 18.54
N PHE A 260 -5.17 -0.07 17.40
CA PHE A 260 -5.47 0.80 16.25
C PHE A 260 -5.93 0.02 15.03
N ALA A 261 -5.52 -1.25 14.88
CA ALA A 261 -5.89 -2.10 13.77
C ALA A 261 -6.09 -3.56 14.20
N PRO A 262 -7.20 -3.90 14.92
CA PRO A 262 -7.49 -5.27 15.32
C PRO A 262 -7.90 -6.18 14.16
N GLY A 263 -8.36 -5.62 13.05
CA GLY A 263 -8.94 -6.31 11.89
C GLY A 263 -7.87 -6.78 10.91
N THR A 264 -6.98 -7.68 11.36
CA THR A 264 -5.93 -8.28 10.54
C THR A 264 -5.74 -9.76 10.84
N GLY A 265 -4.98 -10.46 9.98
CA GLY A 265 -4.76 -11.91 10.04
C GLY A 265 -3.80 -12.32 11.14
N THR A 266 -2.70 -11.61 11.31
CA THR A 266 -1.57 -11.93 12.21
C THR A 266 -1.19 -10.73 13.09
N PRO A 267 -2.10 -10.29 13.99
CA PRO A 267 -1.85 -9.11 14.82
C PRO A 267 -0.74 -9.36 15.84
N GLU A 268 0.16 -8.38 15.98
CA GLU A 268 1.24 -8.36 16.97
C GLU A 268 1.12 -7.14 17.89
N SER A 269 1.33 -7.32 19.18
CA SER A 269 1.28 -6.22 20.17
C SER A 269 2.54 -5.35 20.13
N GLY A 270 2.43 -4.10 20.58
CA GLY A 270 3.56 -3.16 20.63
C GLY A 270 3.88 -2.50 19.29
N GLY A 271 2.86 -2.35 18.42
CA GLY A 271 2.98 -1.75 17.12
C GLY A 271 2.93 -0.23 17.10
N MET A 272 3.02 0.34 15.88
CA MET A 272 2.87 1.76 15.67
C MET A 272 1.44 2.23 15.98
N SER A 273 1.31 3.46 16.46
CA SER A 273 0.01 4.13 16.42
C SER A 273 -0.31 4.59 14.99
N SER A 274 -1.60 4.76 14.69
CA SER A 274 -2.01 5.32 13.39
C SER A 274 -1.37 6.68 13.13
N ARG A 275 -1.17 7.52 14.15
CA ARG A 275 -0.51 8.83 14.02
C ARG A 275 0.94 8.69 13.56
N GLU A 276 1.70 7.75 14.13
CA GLU A 276 3.10 7.53 13.76
C GLU A 276 3.23 7.01 12.33
N LEU A 277 2.40 6.04 11.94
CA LEU A 277 2.40 5.52 10.58
C LEU A 277 2.06 6.61 9.55
N LEU A 278 0.98 7.39 9.76
CA LEU A 278 0.60 8.47 8.85
C LEU A 278 1.71 9.55 8.76
N ALA A 279 2.38 9.89 9.89
CA ALA A 279 3.50 10.81 9.87
C ALA A 279 4.71 10.27 9.09
N ALA A 280 5.03 8.97 9.25
CA ALA A 280 6.09 8.30 8.50
C ALA A 280 5.79 8.31 6.98
N ILE A 281 4.55 8.02 6.58
CA ILE A 281 4.12 8.07 5.18
C ILE A 281 4.25 9.47 4.60
N ARG A 282 3.83 10.52 5.32
CA ARG A 282 4.01 11.93 4.89
C ARG A 282 5.47 12.28 4.64
N GLY A 283 6.37 11.68 5.43
CA GLY A 283 7.81 11.83 5.25
C GLY A 283 8.36 11.33 3.91
N LEU A 284 7.58 10.61 3.12
CA LEU A 284 7.95 10.12 1.78
C LEU A 284 7.72 11.17 0.68
N ALA A 285 7.14 12.34 0.99
CA ALA A 285 6.87 13.38 -0.01
C ALA A 285 8.15 13.77 -0.77
N GLY A 286 8.07 13.79 -2.09
CA GLY A 286 9.18 14.07 -2.98
C GLY A 286 10.06 12.87 -3.37
N LEU A 287 9.80 11.66 -2.85
CA LEU A 287 10.41 10.43 -3.37
C LEU A 287 9.68 9.96 -4.64
N GLU A 288 10.38 9.21 -5.49
CA GLU A 288 9.81 8.61 -6.69
C GLU A 288 9.01 7.34 -6.35
N ILE A 289 7.78 7.50 -5.83
CA ILE A 289 6.90 6.36 -5.55
C ILE A 289 6.25 5.90 -6.85
N VAL A 290 6.53 4.65 -7.25
CA VAL A 290 6.06 4.06 -8.52
C VAL A 290 4.84 3.17 -8.36
N GLY A 291 4.54 2.72 -7.16
CA GLY A 291 3.36 1.94 -6.79
C GLY A 291 3.28 1.76 -5.29
N ALA A 292 2.10 1.41 -4.80
CA ALA A 292 1.88 1.10 -3.40
C ALA A 292 0.74 0.10 -3.21
N ASP A 293 0.75 -0.60 -2.07
CA ASP A 293 -0.37 -1.40 -1.61
C ASP A 293 -0.67 -1.18 -0.13
N VAL A 294 -1.90 -1.54 0.26
CA VAL A 294 -2.36 -1.64 1.65
C VAL A 294 -3.03 -2.99 1.79
N VAL A 295 -2.46 -3.87 2.61
CA VAL A 295 -2.80 -5.30 2.66
C VAL A 295 -3.23 -5.76 4.06
N GLU A 296 -3.67 -7.00 4.15
CA GLU A 296 -4.02 -7.76 5.37
C GLU A 296 -5.20 -7.18 6.18
N VAL A 297 -6.02 -6.32 5.59
CA VAL A 297 -7.27 -5.86 6.25
C VAL A 297 -8.29 -6.99 6.23
N ALA A 298 -8.56 -7.58 7.39
CA ALA A 298 -9.50 -8.68 7.59
C ALA A 298 -10.73 -8.21 8.42
N PRO A 299 -11.82 -7.78 7.77
CA PRO A 299 -12.94 -7.09 8.41
C PRO A 299 -13.66 -7.91 9.48
N ALA A 300 -13.60 -9.25 9.39
CA ALA A 300 -14.25 -10.14 10.38
C ALA A 300 -13.69 -9.96 11.80
N TYR A 301 -12.47 -9.44 11.94
CA TYR A 301 -11.80 -9.18 13.23
C TYR A 301 -11.77 -7.70 13.58
N ASP A 302 -12.31 -6.82 12.71
CA ASP A 302 -12.39 -5.39 12.97
C ASP A 302 -13.48 -5.05 13.98
N HIS A 303 -13.30 -3.96 14.71
CA HIS A 303 -14.27 -3.43 15.64
C HIS A 303 -14.56 -1.97 15.32
N ALA A 304 -15.84 -1.65 15.13
CA ALA A 304 -16.30 -0.29 14.79
C ALA A 304 -15.56 0.32 13.56
N GLU A 305 -15.15 -0.52 12.61
CA GLU A 305 -14.43 -0.14 11.38
C GLU A 305 -13.08 0.56 11.62
N VAL A 306 -12.50 0.43 12.82
CA VAL A 306 -11.27 1.17 13.17
C VAL A 306 -10.10 0.81 12.27
N THR A 307 -9.97 -0.46 11.88
CA THR A 307 -8.94 -0.93 10.94
C THR A 307 -9.21 -0.43 9.52
N GLY A 308 -10.46 -0.54 9.06
CA GLY A 308 -10.87 -0.03 7.76
C GLY A 308 -10.63 1.48 7.63
N ILE A 309 -10.93 2.26 8.69
CA ILE A 309 -10.66 3.70 8.75
C ILE A 309 -9.14 3.95 8.69
N ALA A 310 -8.32 3.21 9.44
CA ALA A 310 -6.88 3.35 9.41
C ALA A 310 -6.31 3.07 8.01
N ALA A 311 -6.71 1.97 7.38
CA ALA A 311 -6.29 1.60 6.03
C ALA A 311 -6.71 2.63 4.96
N ALA A 312 -7.95 3.16 5.06
CA ALA A 312 -8.43 4.20 4.18
C ALA A 312 -7.60 5.50 4.30
N HIS A 313 -7.18 5.87 5.53
CA HIS A 313 -6.31 7.03 5.74
C HIS A 313 -4.88 6.76 5.25
N VAL A 314 -4.34 5.56 5.43
CA VAL A 314 -3.04 5.16 4.85
C VAL A 314 -3.06 5.33 3.33
N ALA A 315 -4.07 4.78 2.66
CA ALA A 315 -4.25 4.93 1.22
C ALA A 315 -4.39 6.40 0.80
N TYR A 316 -5.11 7.20 1.56
CA TYR A 316 -5.25 8.64 1.31
C TYR A 316 -3.94 9.42 1.50
N GLU A 317 -3.14 9.10 2.53
CA GLU A 317 -1.82 9.73 2.72
C GLU A 317 -0.87 9.37 1.57
N LEU A 318 -0.87 8.12 1.09
CA LEU A 318 -0.09 7.72 -0.09
C LEU A 318 -0.48 8.54 -1.33
N LEU A 319 -1.79 8.73 -1.59
CA LEU A 319 -2.28 9.60 -2.67
C LEU A 319 -1.86 11.06 -2.46
N SER A 320 -1.88 11.54 -1.22
CA SER A 320 -1.48 12.91 -0.89
C SER A 320 0.02 13.13 -1.10
N VAL A 321 0.85 12.16 -0.73
CA VAL A 321 2.31 12.16 -0.99
C VAL A 321 2.61 12.18 -2.49
N LEU A 322 1.91 11.35 -3.27
CA LEU A 322 2.03 11.33 -4.74
C LEU A 322 1.64 12.66 -5.38
N ALA A 323 0.65 13.36 -4.81
CA ALA A 323 0.20 14.66 -5.29
C ALA A 323 1.15 15.81 -4.90
N ALA A 324 1.75 15.74 -3.70
CA ALA A 324 2.70 16.74 -3.22
C ALA A 324 4.05 16.70 -3.95
N GLY A 325 4.37 15.62 -4.64
CA GLY A 325 5.58 15.44 -5.45
C GLY A 325 5.46 15.93 -6.90
N ARG A 326 4.32 16.57 -7.30
CA ARG A 326 4.07 17.09 -8.65
C ARG A 326 4.35 18.58 -8.82
#